data_9fd2176387c2eaae414e54a82a73a841
#
_entry.id   9fd2176387c2eaae414e54a82a73a841
#
_cell.length_a   1.000
_cell.length_b   1.000
_cell.length_c   1.000
_cell.angle_alpha   90.00
_cell.angle_beta   90.00
_cell.angle_gamma   90.00
#
_symmetry.space_group_name_H-M   'P 1'
#
loop_
_entity.id
_entity.type
_entity.pdbx_description
1 polymer ?
#
loop_
_entity_poly.entity_id
_entity_poly.type
_entity_poly.pdbx_seq_one_letter_code
_entity_poly.pdbx_strand_id
1 'polypeptide(L)'
;VGINDDVTFLSLPLEKEINVAGDKASQLIFFGLGSDGTVGANKSTIKLIGDNTDNYAQAYFAYDSKKSGGVTRSHLRFSPEPIRSTYLVTQADFVACSLDTYVEKYDMLSSLKEGGRFLLNTLKSEAELLEWMPNSFKKALADKKAKLYIIDAVSLAREIGLGNRTNTILQSAFFKLNEQIMPYETAQDLMKKYAYKSYARKGDAIVQLNYKAIEIGAEGLVKVEVDPAWANLPVEEKVVEADRPDFVKNIADPVNAIKGYDLPVSVF
;
A
#
# COMPACT_ATOMS: atom_id res chain seq x y z
N VAL A 1 5.69 -25.87 -6.33
CA VAL A 1 6.07 -24.46 -6.45
C VAL A 1 5.09 -23.62 -5.65
N GLY A 2 5.61 -22.73 -4.82
CA GLY A 2 4.78 -21.82 -3.99
C GLY A 2 4.14 -22.45 -2.75
N ILE A 3 4.51 -23.67 -2.40
CA ILE A 3 4.11 -24.35 -1.18
C ILE A 3 5.38 -24.80 -0.46
N ASN A 4 5.45 -24.52 0.84
CA ASN A 4 6.53 -25.02 1.68
C ASN A 4 6.22 -26.47 2.10
N ASP A 5 6.57 -27.42 1.24
CA ASP A 5 6.33 -28.85 1.46
C ASP A 5 7.52 -29.46 2.21
N ASP A 6 7.41 -29.50 3.52
CA ASP A 6 8.36 -30.09 4.45
C ASP A 6 7.97 -31.52 4.88
N VAL A 7 6.95 -32.11 4.24
CA VAL A 7 6.47 -33.47 4.50
C VAL A 7 6.96 -34.44 3.41
N THR A 8 6.69 -34.14 2.16
CA THR A 8 7.06 -35.02 1.05
C THR A 8 8.30 -34.54 0.28
N PHE A 9 8.70 -33.27 0.48
CA PHE A 9 9.86 -32.64 -0.18
C PHE A 9 9.79 -32.66 -1.71
N LEU A 10 8.60 -32.69 -2.30
CA LEU A 10 8.37 -32.72 -3.75
C LEU A 10 8.29 -31.33 -4.40
N SER A 11 8.30 -30.26 -3.60
CA SER A 11 8.35 -28.89 -4.13
C SER A 11 9.67 -28.61 -4.80
N LEU A 12 9.63 -27.98 -5.98
CA LEU A 12 10.83 -27.52 -6.66
C LEU A 12 11.49 -26.40 -5.85
N PRO A 13 12.81 -26.49 -5.58
CA PRO A 13 13.52 -25.41 -4.94
C PRO A 13 13.53 -24.17 -5.85
N LEU A 14 13.28 -23.01 -5.29
CA LEU A 14 13.42 -21.71 -5.96
C LEU A 14 14.69 -21.05 -5.45
N GLU A 15 15.74 -21.05 -6.26
CA GLU A 15 17.01 -20.39 -5.94
C GLU A 15 16.90 -18.86 -6.02
N LYS A 16 15.95 -18.36 -6.81
CA LYS A 16 15.73 -16.93 -7.03
C LYS A 16 14.24 -16.65 -7.23
N GLU A 17 13.77 -15.58 -6.63
CA GLU A 17 12.42 -15.08 -6.89
C GLU A 17 12.28 -14.66 -8.36
N ILE A 18 11.24 -15.17 -9.02
CA ILE A 18 10.99 -14.92 -10.44
C ILE A 18 10.02 -13.74 -10.57
N ASN A 19 10.46 -12.66 -11.19
CA ASN A 19 9.62 -11.54 -11.57
C ASN A 19 9.42 -11.53 -13.09
N VAL A 20 8.24 -11.92 -13.56
CA VAL A 20 7.89 -11.91 -14.99
C VAL A 20 7.04 -10.68 -15.39
N ALA A 21 6.88 -9.72 -14.51
CA ALA A 21 6.17 -8.47 -14.86
C ALA A 21 6.97 -7.58 -15.81
N GLY A 22 8.28 -7.86 -15.96
CA GLY A 22 9.20 -7.06 -16.77
C GLY A 22 9.72 -5.81 -16.02
N ASP A 23 10.88 -5.31 -16.45
CA ASP A 23 11.55 -4.19 -15.78
C ASP A 23 10.85 -2.84 -16.02
N LYS A 24 10.00 -2.75 -17.05
CA LYS A 24 9.25 -1.54 -17.37
C LYS A 24 7.91 -1.43 -16.64
N ALA A 25 7.48 -2.49 -15.96
CA ALA A 25 6.24 -2.49 -15.23
C ALA A 25 6.40 -1.80 -13.87
N SER A 26 5.60 -0.78 -13.60
CA SER A 26 5.41 -0.23 -12.26
C SER A 26 4.46 -1.12 -11.49
N GLN A 27 4.90 -1.65 -10.35
CA GLN A 27 4.14 -2.56 -9.49
C GLN A 27 3.87 -1.90 -8.13
N LEU A 28 2.62 -1.94 -7.68
CA LEU A 28 2.19 -1.18 -6.53
C LEU A 28 1.26 -2.00 -5.63
N ILE A 29 1.34 -1.76 -4.31
CA ILE A 29 0.44 -2.37 -3.33
C ILE A 29 -0.14 -1.26 -2.45
N PHE A 30 -1.46 -1.33 -2.23
CA PHE A 30 -2.15 -0.41 -1.32
C PHE A 30 -2.84 -1.22 -0.22
N PHE A 31 -2.49 -0.91 1.02
CA PHE A 31 -3.14 -1.44 2.21
C PHE A 31 -4.21 -0.46 2.67
N GLY A 32 -5.44 -0.92 2.73
CA GLY A 32 -6.60 -0.14 3.17
C GLY A 32 -7.43 -0.88 4.20
N LEU A 33 -8.33 -0.15 4.84
CA LEU A 33 -9.33 -0.72 5.74
C LEU A 33 -10.63 -0.95 4.96
N GLY A 34 -11.26 -2.07 5.19
CA GLY A 34 -12.57 -2.38 4.60
C GLY A 34 -13.58 -1.27 4.84
N SER A 35 -14.15 -0.74 3.76
CA SER A 35 -15.09 0.38 3.74
C SER A 35 -14.48 1.79 3.91
N ASP A 36 -13.16 1.93 3.90
CA ASP A 36 -12.49 3.26 3.91
C ASP A 36 -12.48 3.96 2.54
N GLY A 37 -12.87 3.23 1.48
CA GLY A 37 -12.92 3.72 0.10
C GLY A 37 -11.60 3.58 -0.69
N THR A 38 -10.52 3.06 -0.10
CA THR A 38 -9.23 2.85 -0.77
C THR A 38 -9.39 2.02 -2.06
N VAL A 39 -10.18 0.94 -2.02
CA VAL A 39 -10.44 0.10 -3.20
C VAL A 39 -11.14 0.90 -4.31
N GLY A 40 -12.09 1.75 -3.96
CA GLY A 40 -12.79 2.64 -4.91
C GLY A 40 -11.84 3.64 -5.56
N ALA A 41 -10.96 4.26 -4.78
CA ALA A 41 -9.93 5.17 -5.28
C ALA A 41 -8.96 4.44 -6.24
N ASN A 42 -8.51 3.22 -5.89
CA ASN A 42 -7.62 2.44 -6.73
C ASN A 42 -8.30 2.00 -8.05
N LYS A 43 -9.60 1.65 -8.03
CA LYS A 43 -10.38 1.40 -9.26
C LYS A 43 -10.46 2.65 -10.15
N SER A 44 -10.65 3.82 -9.54
CA SER A 44 -10.62 5.09 -10.27
C SER A 44 -9.24 5.37 -10.87
N THR A 45 -8.18 5.11 -10.11
CA THR A 45 -6.79 5.29 -10.57
C THR A 45 -6.46 4.39 -11.76
N ILE A 46 -6.82 3.10 -11.71
CA ILE A 46 -6.65 2.16 -12.83
C ILE A 46 -7.34 2.68 -14.09
N LYS A 47 -8.58 3.13 -13.94
CA LYS A 47 -9.36 3.65 -15.06
C LYS A 47 -8.77 4.96 -15.60
N LEU A 48 -8.37 5.86 -14.70
CA LEU A 48 -7.78 7.15 -15.08
C LEU A 48 -6.49 6.95 -15.90
N ILE A 49 -5.63 6.03 -15.49
CA ILE A 49 -4.37 5.73 -16.21
C ILE A 49 -4.67 4.96 -17.50
N GLY A 50 -5.47 3.90 -17.43
CA GLY A 50 -5.76 3.05 -18.59
C GLY A 50 -6.52 3.75 -19.72
N ASP A 51 -7.43 4.69 -19.38
CA ASP A 51 -8.22 5.43 -20.37
C ASP A 51 -7.45 6.62 -20.98
N ASN A 52 -6.35 7.08 -20.36
CA ASN A 52 -5.68 8.33 -20.72
C ASN A 52 -4.16 8.20 -20.97
N THR A 53 -3.64 6.99 -20.97
CA THR A 53 -2.23 6.70 -21.34
C THR A 53 -2.17 5.46 -22.22
N ASP A 54 -1.03 5.24 -22.86
CA ASP A 54 -0.74 4.01 -23.62
C ASP A 54 -0.33 2.83 -22.70
N ASN A 55 -0.41 3.00 -21.38
CA ASN A 55 -0.08 1.94 -20.44
C ASN A 55 -1.18 0.86 -20.39
N TYR A 56 -0.74 -0.38 -20.43
CA TYR A 56 -1.55 -1.49 -19.96
C TYR A 56 -1.73 -1.38 -18.45
N ALA A 57 -2.94 -1.63 -17.96
CA ALA A 57 -3.28 -1.53 -16.55
C ALA A 57 -3.90 -2.84 -16.06
N GLN A 58 -3.42 -3.33 -14.93
CA GLN A 58 -3.93 -4.53 -14.27
C GLN A 58 -4.17 -4.24 -12.80
N ALA A 59 -5.27 -4.73 -12.25
CA ALA A 59 -5.55 -4.66 -10.83
C ALA A 59 -6.11 -5.99 -10.29
N TYR A 60 -5.70 -6.32 -9.08
CA TYR A 60 -6.32 -7.36 -8.27
C TYR A 60 -6.58 -6.83 -6.87
N PHE A 61 -7.79 -7.06 -6.36
CA PHE A 61 -8.22 -6.59 -5.06
C PHE A 61 -8.46 -7.78 -4.13
N ALA A 62 -7.58 -7.93 -3.14
CA ALA A 62 -7.72 -8.94 -2.11
C ALA A 62 -8.46 -8.34 -0.91
N TYR A 63 -9.44 -9.07 -0.41
CA TYR A 63 -10.29 -8.68 0.72
C TYR A 63 -10.15 -9.69 1.85
N ASP A 64 -10.24 -9.20 3.08
CA ASP A 64 -10.53 -10.06 4.22
C ASP A 64 -11.99 -10.59 4.14
N SER A 65 -12.27 -11.69 4.79
CA SER A 65 -13.62 -12.24 4.93
C SER A 65 -14.59 -11.28 5.63
N LYS A 66 -14.08 -10.37 6.47
CA LYS A 66 -14.86 -9.30 7.09
C LYS A 66 -15.22 -8.23 6.09
N LYS A 67 -16.51 -7.91 5.97
CA LYS A 67 -16.99 -6.87 5.06
C LYS A 67 -16.54 -5.45 5.46
N SER A 68 -16.45 -5.18 6.75
CA SER A 68 -16.04 -3.90 7.30
C SER A 68 -14.98 -4.09 8.38
N GLY A 69 -13.96 -3.24 8.38
CA GLY A 69 -12.87 -3.30 9.36
C GLY A 69 -11.81 -4.39 9.09
N GLY A 70 -11.96 -5.19 8.04
CA GLY A 70 -10.92 -6.10 7.56
C GLY A 70 -9.88 -5.38 6.71
N VAL A 71 -8.71 -5.97 6.54
CA VAL A 71 -7.67 -5.43 5.66
C VAL A 71 -8.05 -5.63 4.19
N THR A 72 -7.76 -4.64 3.36
CA THR A 72 -7.83 -4.75 1.91
C THR A 72 -6.44 -4.54 1.32
N ARG A 73 -6.09 -5.33 0.31
CA ARG A 73 -4.85 -5.16 -0.45
C ARG A 73 -5.19 -5.00 -1.92
N SER A 74 -4.82 -3.87 -2.50
CA SER A 74 -4.96 -3.62 -3.92
C SER A 74 -3.59 -3.77 -4.57
N HIS A 75 -3.47 -4.70 -5.51
CA HIS A 75 -2.26 -4.95 -6.30
C HIS A 75 -2.46 -4.35 -7.68
N LEU A 76 -1.66 -3.36 -8.04
CA LEU A 76 -1.77 -2.65 -9.31
C LEU A 76 -0.49 -2.81 -10.12
N ARG A 77 -0.64 -2.94 -11.43
CA ARG A 77 0.47 -2.90 -12.40
C ARG A 77 0.13 -1.97 -13.54
N PHE A 78 1.12 -1.17 -13.94
CA PHE A 78 1.07 -0.32 -15.12
C PHE A 78 2.33 -0.58 -15.95
N SER A 79 2.19 -0.76 -17.26
CA SER A 79 3.31 -1.08 -18.13
C SER A 79 3.06 -0.57 -19.55
N PRO A 80 4.08 -0.05 -20.25
CA PRO A 80 3.97 0.23 -21.68
C PRO A 80 3.91 -1.04 -22.54
N GLU A 81 4.16 -2.20 -21.93
CA GLU A 81 4.10 -3.51 -22.58
C GLU A 81 2.95 -4.36 -22.00
N PRO A 82 2.38 -5.32 -22.75
CA PRO A 82 1.28 -6.16 -22.28
C PRO A 82 1.61 -6.89 -20.98
N ILE A 83 0.76 -6.73 -19.97
CA ILE A 83 0.91 -7.37 -18.66
C ILE A 83 0.34 -8.78 -18.74
N ARG A 84 1.20 -9.79 -18.57
CA ARG A 84 0.82 -11.21 -18.60
C ARG A 84 0.97 -11.90 -17.25
N SER A 85 1.23 -11.11 -16.18
CA SER A 85 1.40 -11.59 -14.81
C SER A 85 0.05 -11.87 -14.18
N THR A 86 -0.24 -13.12 -13.85
CA THR A 86 -1.52 -13.55 -13.24
C THR A 86 -1.46 -13.67 -11.73
N TYR A 87 -0.30 -13.40 -11.12
CA TYR A 87 -0.02 -13.50 -9.68
C TYR A 87 -0.06 -12.13 -9.00
N LEU A 88 -0.17 -12.14 -7.67
CA LEU A 88 -0.11 -10.94 -6.86
C LEU A 88 1.25 -10.24 -6.99
N VAL A 89 1.29 -8.95 -6.72
CA VAL A 89 2.56 -8.20 -6.67
C VAL A 89 3.35 -8.67 -5.45
N THR A 90 4.57 -9.13 -5.67
CA THR A 90 5.53 -9.54 -4.65
C THR A 90 6.75 -8.60 -4.57
N GLN A 91 6.99 -7.82 -5.64
CA GLN A 91 8.07 -6.86 -5.75
C GLN A 91 7.51 -5.50 -6.17
N ALA A 92 7.15 -4.68 -5.18
CA ALA A 92 6.50 -3.39 -5.41
C ALA A 92 7.50 -2.24 -5.49
N ASP A 93 7.30 -1.34 -6.44
CA ASP A 93 8.03 -0.07 -6.54
C ASP A 93 7.47 0.98 -5.57
N PHE A 94 6.21 0.80 -5.19
CA PHE A 94 5.47 1.67 -4.30
C PHE A 94 4.50 0.87 -3.42
N VAL A 95 4.52 1.16 -2.13
CA VAL A 95 3.54 0.64 -1.17
C VAL A 95 2.89 1.81 -0.45
N ALA A 96 1.58 1.80 -0.34
CA ALA A 96 0.83 2.79 0.45
C ALA A 96 -0.01 2.12 1.53
N CYS A 97 -0.12 2.77 2.67
CA CYS A 97 -0.96 2.33 3.79
C CYS A 97 -1.85 3.46 4.28
N SER A 98 -3.16 3.22 4.29
CA SER A 98 -4.16 4.21 4.70
C SER A 98 -4.34 4.29 6.22
N LEU A 99 -3.76 3.36 7.00
CA LEU A 99 -3.95 3.26 8.44
C LEU A 99 -2.63 2.91 9.15
N ASP A 100 -2.12 3.83 9.97
CA ASP A 100 -0.81 3.68 10.62
C ASP A 100 -0.71 2.46 11.55
N THR A 101 -1.79 2.04 12.23
CA THR A 101 -1.80 0.85 13.08
C THR A 101 -1.44 -0.45 12.33
N TYR A 102 -1.44 -0.45 10.99
CA TYR A 102 -1.03 -1.60 10.19
C TYR A 102 0.49 -1.82 10.21
N VAL A 103 1.27 -0.79 10.57
CA VAL A 103 2.73 -0.89 10.75
C VAL A 103 3.11 -1.95 11.79
N GLU A 104 2.29 -2.12 12.84
CA GLU A 104 2.51 -3.12 13.89
C GLU A 104 1.93 -4.50 13.56
N LYS A 105 0.99 -4.55 12.60
CA LYS A 105 0.19 -5.77 12.34
C LYS A 105 0.65 -6.56 11.13
N TYR A 106 1.06 -5.87 10.07
CA TYR A 106 1.33 -6.49 8.79
C TYR A 106 2.74 -6.20 8.29
N ASP A 107 3.33 -7.19 7.67
CA ASP A 107 4.57 -7.02 6.93
C ASP A 107 4.27 -6.40 5.56
N MET A 108 4.39 -5.08 5.48
CA MET A 108 4.14 -4.33 4.26
C MET A 108 5.42 -4.06 3.45
N LEU A 109 6.58 -4.22 4.08
CA LEU A 109 7.86 -3.85 3.49
C LEU A 109 8.59 -5.03 2.84
N SER A 110 8.27 -6.28 3.17
CA SER A 110 8.87 -7.46 2.52
C SER A 110 8.71 -7.41 1.00
N SER A 111 7.53 -6.99 0.53
CA SER A 111 7.23 -6.83 -0.89
C SER A 111 7.78 -5.55 -1.52
N LEU A 112 8.36 -4.63 -0.76
CA LEU A 112 8.92 -3.40 -1.31
C LEU A 112 10.30 -3.70 -1.91
N LYS A 113 10.55 -3.22 -3.13
CA LYS A 113 11.89 -3.28 -3.75
C LYS A 113 12.86 -2.37 -3.00
N GLU A 114 14.15 -2.67 -3.12
CA GLU A 114 15.21 -1.75 -2.66
C GLU A 114 15.06 -0.38 -3.35
N GLY A 115 15.14 0.69 -2.57
CA GLY A 115 14.91 2.07 -3.05
C GLY A 115 13.46 2.41 -3.37
N GLY A 116 12.53 1.50 -3.10
CA GLY A 116 11.10 1.71 -3.30
C GLY A 116 10.52 2.81 -2.39
N ARG A 117 9.31 3.25 -2.68
CA ARG A 117 8.63 4.31 -1.94
C ARG A 117 7.53 3.72 -1.06
N PHE A 118 7.49 4.17 0.20
CA PHE A 118 6.41 3.84 1.13
C PHE A 118 5.68 5.11 1.55
N LEU A 119 4.36 5.14 1.38
CA LEU A 119 3.49 6.23 1.80
C LEU A 119 2.61 5.77 2.96
N LEU A 120 2.66 6.48 4.09
CA LEU A 120 1.83 6.22 5.25
C LEU A 120 0.87 7.39 5.50
N ASN A 121 -0.42 7.10 5.58
CA ASN A 121 -1.39 8.05 6.12
C ASN A 121 -1.40 7.94 7.65
N THR A 122 -1.06 9.03 8.34
CA THR A 122 -0.98 9.09 9.81
C THR A 122 -1.28 10.49 10.32
N LEU A 123 -1.88 10.57 11.51
CA LEU A 123 -2.08 11.81 12.26
C LEU A 123 -0.81 12.25 13.02
N LYS A 124 0.19 11.35 13.10
CA LYS A 124 1.43 11.61 13.82
C LYS A 124 2.32 12.58 13.04
N SER A 125 2.89 13.54 13.72
CA SER A 125 4.02 14.31 13.20
C SER A 125 5.21 13.39 12.92
N GLU A 126 6.20 13.87 12.19
CA GLU A 126 7.43 13.13 11.94
C GLU A 126 8.11 12.66 13.24
N ALA A 127 8.23 13.54 14.23
CA ALA A 127 8.85 13.21 15.51
C ALA A 127 8.08 12.13 16.28
N GLU A 128 6.75 12.27 16.39
CA GLU A 128 5.89 11.27 17.04
C GLU A 128 5.91 9.94 16.31
N LEU A 129 5.94 9.95 14.98
CA LEU A 129 6.04 8.75 14.17
C LEU A 129 7.35 8.02 14.43
N LEU A 130 8.47 8.74 14.45
CA LEU A 130 9.79 8.17 14.67
C LEU A 130 9.93 7.58 16.09
N GLU A 131 9.28 8.16 17.08
CA GLU A 131 9.26 7.61 18.45
C GLU A 131 8.39 6.34 18.51
N TRP A 132 7.20 6.38 17.92
CA TRP A 132 6.21 5.30 17.96
C TRP A 132 6.58 4.09 17.10
N MET A 133 7.28 4.29 15.98
CA MET A 133 7.52 3.26 14.97
C MET A 133 8.35 2.09 15.52
N PRO A 134 7.90 0.83 15.36
CA PRO A 134 8.64 -0.34 15.83
C PRO A 134 10.03 -0.47 15.21
N ASN A 135 11.01 -0.95 15.99
CA ASN A 135 12.36 -1.18 15.48
C ASN A 135 12.40 -2.14 14.29
N SER A 136 11.52 -3.14 14.25
CA SER A 136 11.39 -4.06 13.12
C SER A 136 11.01 -3.33 11.83
N PHE A 137 10.12 -2.34 11.90
CA PHE A 137 9.71 -1.56 10.76
C PHE A 137 10.80 -0.57 10.32
N LYS A 138 11.44 0.12 11.28
CA LYS A 138 12.60 0.99 11.02
C LYS A 138 13.72 0.23 10.32
N LYS A 139 14.06 -0.95 10.85
CA LYS A 139 15.07 -1.83 10.26
C LYS A 139 14.70 -2.22 8.83
N ALA A 140 13.49 -2.64 8.58
CA ALA A 140 13.02 -3.01 7.24
C ALA A 140 13.09 -1.83 6.25
N LEU A 141 12.77 -0.60 6.68
CA LEU A 141 12.93 0.61 5.86
C LEU A 141 14.41 0.83 5.48
N ALA A 142 15.32 0.71 6.44
CA ALA A 142 16.74 0.90 6.22
C ALA A 142 17.35 -0.21 5.33
N ASP A 143 17.04 -1.48 5.59
CA ASP A 143 17.48 -2.63 4.81
C ASP A 143 17.04 -2.52 3.33
N LYS A 144 15.85 -1.99 3.08
CA LYS A 144 15.32 -1.74 1.74
C LYS A 144 15.79 -0.40 1.15
N LYS A 145 16.53 0.43 1.87
CA LYS A 145 16.86 1.82 1.48
C LYS A 145 15.60 2.57 1.01
N ALA A 146 14.49 2.32 1.68
CA ALA A 146 13.18 2.80 1.30
C ALA A 146 13.09 4.32 1.41
N LYS A 147 12.28 4.94 0.55
CA LYS A 147 11.94 6.35 0.65
C LYS A 147 10.60 6.45 1.39
N LEU A 148 10.65 6.94 2.63
CA LEU A 148 9.46 7.08 3.48
C LEU A 148 8.80 8.44 3.22
N TYR A 149 7.49 8.41 3.02
CA TYR A 149 6.63 9.59 2.93
C TYR A 149 5.44 9.42 3.87
N ILE A 150 5.02 10.52 4.48
CA ILE A 150 3.82 10.57 5.33
C ILE A 150 2.87 11.66 4.84
N ILE A 151 1.60 11.52 5.20
CA ILE A 151 0.57 12.51 4.95
C ILE A 151 -0.50 12.40 6.05
N ASP A 152 -0.97 13.53 6.59
CA ASP A 152 -2.17 13.58 7.42
C ASP A 152 -3.39 13.92 6.56
N ALA A 153 -3.83 12.95 5.77
CA ALA A 153 -4.98 13.12 4.90
C ALA A 153 -6.29 13.33 5.68
N VAL A 154 -6.35 12.89 6.95
CA VAL A 154 -7.55 13.02 7.79
C VAL A 154 -7.74 14.48 8.24
N SER A 155 -6.71 15.11 8.77
CA SER A 155 -6.77 16.53 9.17
C SER A 155 -6.97 17.42 7.95
N LEU A 156 -6.25 17.16 6.86
CA LEU A 156 -6.42 17.89 5.61
C LEU A 156 -7.87 17.80 5.07
N ALA A 157 -8.48 16.61 5.11
CA ALA A 157 -9.87 16.43 4.67
C ALA A 157 -10.86 17.20 5.57
N ARG A 158 -10.64 17.19 6.88
CA ARG A 158 -11.48 17.93 7.84
C ARG A 158 -11.35 19.44 7.66
N GLU A 159 -10.16 19.95 7.49
CA GLU A 159 -9.89 21.38 7.30
C GLU A 159 -10.64 21.96 6.09
N ILE A 160 -10.71 21.22 4.99
CA ILE A 160 -11.41 21.65 3.78
C ILE A 160 -12.91 21.30 3.77
N GLY A 161 -13.43 20.68 4.85
CA GLY A 161 -14.86 20.34 4.95
C GLY A 161 -15.28 19.01 4.30
N LEU A 162 -14.36 18.14 3.94
CA LEU A 162 -14.63 16.79 3.42
C LEU A 162 -14.86 15.74 4.53
N GLY A 163 -14.71 16.12 5.80
CA GLY A 163 -14.84 15.21 6.94
C GLY A 163 -13.77 14.12 6.92
N ASN A 164 -14.19 12.85 6.86
CA ASN A 164 -13.27 11.71 6.83
C ASN A 164 -12.99 11.18 5.40
N ARG A 165 -13.28 11.94 4.35
CA ARG A 165 -13.11 11.51 2.96
C ARG A 165 -11.70 11.80 2.48
N THR A 166 -10.77 10.93 2.76
CA THR A 166 -9.33 11.08 2.47
C THR A 166 -8.93 10.60 1.07
N ASN A 167 -9.79 9.87 0.37
CA ASN A 167 -9.41 9.13 -0.84
C ASN A 167 -8.87 10.01 -1.97
N THR A 168 -9.49 11.17 -2.22
CA THR A 168 -9.03 12.09 -3.27
C THR A 168 -7.66 12.68 -2.92
N ILE A 169 -7.42 12.98 -1.63
CA ILE A 169 -6.14 13.47 -1.11
C ILE A 169 -5.06 12.41 -1.31
N LEU A 170 -5.32 11.17 -0.87
CA LEU A 170 -4.37 10.05 -1.00
C LEU A 170 -4.11 9.68 -2.47
N GLN A 171 -5.12 9.78 -3.34
CA GLN A 171 -4.95 9.56 -4.77
C GLN A 171 -4.05 10.64 -5.40
N SER A 172 -4.20 11.89 -5.00
CA SER A 172 -3.34 12.98 -5.46
C SER A 172 -1.89 12.79 -4.99
N ALA A 173 -1.69 12.45 -3.71
CA ALA A 173 -0.39 12.11 -3.13
C ALA A 173 0.26 10.93 -3.89
N PHE A 174 -0.52 9.91 -4.26
CA PHE A 174 -0.04 8.79 -5.06
C PHE A 174 0.50 9.27 -6.41
N PHE A 175 -0.25 10.07 -7.17
CA PHE A 175 0.22 10.56 -8.47
C PHE A 175 1.46 11.44 -8.33
N LYS A 176 1.54 12.28 -7.29
CA LYS A 176 2.72 13.11 -7.02
C LYS A 176 3.98 12.27 -6.77
N LEU A 177 3.84 11.14 -6.08
CA LEU A 177 4.96 10.23 -5.81
C LEU A 177 5.28 9.28 -6.98
N ASN A 178 4.44 9.19 -8.00
CA ASN A 178 4.57 8.22 -9.09
C ASN A 178 4.46 8.87 -10.48
N GLU A 179 5.13 10.02 -10.65
CA GLU A 179 5.11 10.79 -11.91
C GLU A 179 5.68 10.02 -13.11
N GLN A 180 6.45 8.95 -12.88
CA GLN A 180 6.93 8.05 -13.94
C GLN A 180 5.79 7.24 -14.59
N ILE A 181 4.63 7.09 -13.93
CA ILE A 181 3.44 6.42 -14.49
C ILE A 181 2.63 7.44 -15.32
N MET A 182 2.47 8.63 -14.77
CA MET A 182 1.77 9.76 -15.39
C MET A 182 2.29 11.06 -14.77
N PRO A 183 2.65 12.08 -15.57
CA PRO A 183 3.05 13.39 -15.05
C PRO A 183 1.96 13.95 -14.11
N TYR A 184 2.36 14.52 -12.97
CA TYR A 184 1.41 14.96 -11.94
C TYR A 184 0.41 15.99 -12.46
N GLU A 185 0.84 16.96 -13.28
CA GLU A 185 -0.04 17.96 -13.85
C GLU A 185 -1.16 17.33 -14.71
N THR A 186 -0.81 16.33 -15.52
CA THR A 186 -1.79 15.57 -16.32
C THR A 186 -2.75 14.81 -15.39
N ALA A 187 -2.23 14.16 -14.36
CA ALA A 187 -3.06 13.44 -13.39
C ALA A 187 -4.00 14.39 -12.64
N GLN A 188 -3.52 15.56 -12.24
CA GLN A 188 -4.31 16.58 -11.55
C GLN A 188 -5.50 17.06 -12.41
N ASP A 189 -5.25 17.36 -13.69
CA ASP A 189 -6.29 17.80 -14.62
C ASP A 189 -7.34 16.70 -14.84
N LEU A 190 -6.90 15.47 -15.01
CA LEU A 190 -7.79 14.32 -15.16
C LEU A 190 -8.59 14.06 -13.90
N MET A 191 -7.97 14.11 -12.73
CA MET A 191 -8.69 13.99 -11.44
C MET A 191 -9.74 15.07 -11.29
N LYS A 192 -9.44 16.33 -11.65
CA LYS A 192 -10.42 17.43 -11.64
C LYS A 192 -11.59 17.16 -12.60
N LYS A 193 -11.33 16.68 -13.81
CA LYS A 193 -12.37 16.28 -14.77
C LYS A 193 -13.27 15.16 -14.22
N TYR A 194 -12.67 14.13 -13.61
CA TYR A 194 -13.43 13.03 -13.01
C TYR A 194 -14.23 13.48 -11.78
N ALA A 195 -13.68 14.35 -10.95
CA ALA A 195 -14.40 14.95 -9.82
C ALA A 195 -15.63 15.76 -10.31
N TYR A 196 -15.45 16.58 -11.33
CA TYR A 196 -16.57 17.31 -11.94
C TYR A 196 -17.65 16.36 -12.44
N LYS A 197 -17.28 15.35 -13.24
CA LYS A 197 -18.23 14.36 -13.77
C LYS A 197 -19.01 13.63 -12.67
N SER A 198 -18.34 13.36 -11.54
CA SER A 198 -18.93 12.61 -10.42
C SER A 198 -19.80 13.46 -9.52
N TYR A 199 -19.47 14.74 -9.36
CA TYR A 199 -20.05 15.59 -8.32
C TYR A 199 -20.81 16.82 -8.84
N ALA A 200 -20.77 17.16 -10.13
CA ALA A 200 -21.47 18.33 -10.68
C ALA A 200 -22.98 18.34 -10.32
N ARG A 201 -23.63 17.18 -10.35
CA ARG A 201 -25.04 17.05 -9.95
C ARG A 201 -25.31 17.31 -8.47
N LYS A 202 -24.29 17.30 -7.62
CA LYS A 202 -24.39 17.54 -6.18
C LYS A 202 -24.14 19.01 -5.81
N GLY A 203 -23.84 19.84 -6.81
CA GLY A 203 -23.57 21.27 -6.67
C GLY A 203 -22.10 21.63 -6.75
N ASP A 204 -21.83 22.85 -7.20
CA ASP A 204 -20.47 23.36 -7.46
C ASP A 204 -19.59 23.38 -6.20
N ALA A 205 -20.15 23.69 -5.05
CA ALA A 205 -19.42 23.66 -3.78
C ALA A 205 -18.73 22.32 -3.51
N ILE A 206 -19.39 21.19 -3.83
CA ILE A 206 -18.79 19.84 -3.66
C ILE A 206 -17.68 19.61 -4.67
N VAL A 207 -17.83 20.12 -5.89
CA VAL A 207 -16.79 20.04 -6.92
C VAL A 207 -15.55 20.80 -6.47
N GLN A 208 -15.70 22.05 -5.97
CA GLN A 208 -14.60 22.85 -5.50
C GLN A 208 -13.86 22.23 -4.30
N LEU A 209 -14.60 21.61 -3.37
CA LEU A 209 -13.97 20.86 -2.27
C LEU A 209 -13.09 19.72 -2.78
N ASN A 210 -13.53 18.98 -3.82
CA ASN A 210 -12.72 17.93 -4.41
C ASN A 210 -11.50 18.47 -5.18
N TYR A 211 -11.63 19.63 -5.84
CA TYR A 211 -10.49 20.28 -6.48
C TYR A 211 -9.43 20.67 -5.44
N LYS A 212 -9.87 21.29 -4.33
CA LYS A 212 -8.97 21.62 -3.23
C LYS A 212 -8.31 20.38 -2.64
N ALA A 213 -9.04 19.26 -2.48
CA ALA A 213 -8.49 17.99 -2.01
C ALA A 213 -7.39 17.45 -2.92
N ILE A 214 -7.52 17.62 -4.24
CA ILE A 214 -6.51 17.22 -5.22
C ILE A 214 -5.24 18.06 -5.02
N GLU A 215 -5.37 19.36 -4.84
CA GLU A 215 -4.24 20.28 -4.68
C GLU A 215 -3.49 20.00 -3.37
N ILE A 216 -4.18 20.00 -2.25
CA ILE A 216 -3.55 19.78 -0.94
C ILE A 216 -2.98 18.38 -0.76
N GLY A 217 -3.47 17.37 -1.52
CA GLY A 217 -2.97 16.01 -1.43
C GLY A 217 -1.52 15.87 -1.89
N ALA A 218 -1.08 16.67 -2.85
CA ALA A 218 0.33 16.71 -3.25
C ALA A 218 1.17 17.60 -2.33
N GLU A 219 0.60 18.71 -1.87
CA GLU A 219 1.29 19.67 -1.01
C GLU A 219 1.50 19.16 0.41
N GLY A 220 0.58 18.34 0.91
CA GLY A 220 0.62 17.77 2.27
C GLY A 220 1.58 16.59 2.44
N LEU A 221 2.34 16.20 1.40
CA LEU A 221 3.34 15.15 1.49
C LEU A 221 4.57 15.62 2.27
N VAL A 222 4.96 14.84 3.26
CA VAL A 222 6.20 15.04 4.02
C VAL A 222 7.13 13.85 3.76
N LYS A 223 8.35 14.13 3.32
CA LYS A 223 9.41 13.13 3.19
C LYS A 223 10.09 12.97 4.55
N VAL A 224 10.15 11.74 5.04
CA VAL A 224 10.84 11.40 6.29
C VAL A 224 12.17 10.73 5.93
N GLU A 225 13.25 11.22 6.54
CA GLU A 225 14.57 10.64 6.30
C GLU A 225 14.70 9.29 7.03
N VAL A 226 15.12 8.27 6.27
CA VAL A 226 15.39 6.93 6.79
C VAL A 226 16.85 6.86 7.17
N ASP A 227 17.13 6.75 8.47
CA ASP A 227 18.50 6.64 8.97
C ASP A 227 19.07 5.25 8.63
N PRO A 228 20.16 5.14 7.87
CA PRO A 228 20.82 3.86 7.59
C PRO A 228 21.23 3.08 8.86
N ALA A 229 21.45 3.76 9.97
CA ALA A 229 21.78 3.13 11.25
C ALA A 229 20.66 2.24 11.79
N TRP A 230 19.40 2.45 11.35
CA TRP A 230 18.27 1.61 11.74
C TRP A 230 18.42 0.15 11.31
N ALA A 231 19.25 -0.14 10.30
CA ALA A 231 19.57 -1.51 9.92
C ALA A 231 20.16 -2.34 11.06
N ASN A 232 20.78 -1.68 12.05
CA ASN A 232 21.41 -2.31 13.21
C ASN A 232 20.54 -2.30 14.47
N LEU A 233 19.30 -1.82 14.40
CA LEU A 233 18.40 -1.79 15.56
C LEU A 233 18.07 -3.21 16.02
N PRO A 234 18.04 -3.45 17.33
CA PRO A 234 17.56 -4.72 17.87
C PRO A 234 16.07 -4.87 17.58
N VAL A 235 15.70 -6.03 17.08
CA VAL A 235 14.29 -6.38 16.87
C VAL A 235 13.87 -7.31 18.00
N GLU A 236 12.92 -6.87 18.81
CA GLU A 236 12.34 -7.69 19.86
C GLU A 236 11.46 -8.78 19.25
N GLU A 237 11.67 -10.02 19.64
CA GLU A 237 10.74 -11.09 19.32
C GLU A 237 9.43 -10.82 20.06
N LYS A 238 8.30 -10.87 19.33
CA LYS A 238 6.99 -10.78 19.95
C LYS A 238 6.85 -11.95 20.92
N VAL A 239 6.74 -11.67 22.22
CA VAL A 239 6.47 -12.68 23.22
C VAL A 239 5.07 -13.23 22.93
N VAL A 240 5.03 -14.47 22.43
CA VAL A 240 3.76 -15.20 22.27
C VAL A 240 3.34 -15.65 23.65
N GLU A 241 2.17 -15.22 24.14
CA GLU A 241 1.62 -15.69 25.40
C GLU A 241 1.60 -17.22 25.44
N ALA A 242 2.28 -17.80 26.42
CA ALA A 242 2.58 -19.25 26.46
C ALA A 242 1.34 -20.14 26.56
N ASP A 243 0.21 -19.59 26.99
CA ASP A 243 -1.02 -20.35 27.31
C ASP A 243 -2.08 -20.37 26.18
N ARG A 244 -1.69 -20.05 24.94
CA ARG A 244 -2.59 -20.11 23.79
C ARG A 244 -2.49 -21.48 23.09
N PRO A 245 -3.62 -22.02 22.57
CA PRO A 245 -3.60 -23.29 21.82
C PRO A 245 -2.61 -23.24 20.63
N ASP A 246 -1.96 -24.35 20.36
CA ASP A 246 -0.98 -24.44 19.27
C ASP A 246 -1.57 -24.10 17.89
N PHE A 247 -2.80 -24.50 17.63
CA PHE A 247 -3.52 -24.10 16.43
C PHE A 247 -3.59 -22.57 16.27
N VAL A 248 -3.83 -21.86 17.37
CA VAL A 248 -3.91 -20.41 17.34
C VAL A 248 -2.55 -19.80 17.04
N LYS A 249 -1.49 -20.25 17.73
CA LYS A 249 -0.13 -19.74 17.57
C LYS A 249 0.45 -20.05 16.18
N ASN A 250 0.25 -21.30 15.74
CA ASN A 250 0.97 -21.82 14.56
C ASN A 250 0.20 -21.62 13.25
N ILE A 251 -1.12 -21.44 13.28
CA ILE A 251 -1.97 -21.32 12.10
C ILE A 251 -2.76 -20.01 12.10
N ALA A 252 -3.60 -19.79 13.12
CA ALA A 252 -4.53 -18.66 13.09
C ALA A 252 -3.82 -17.29 13.12
N ASP A 253 -2.80 -17.13 13.96
CA ASP A 253 -2.05 -15.87 14.04
C ASP A 253 -1.26 -15.57 12.76
N PRO A 254 -0.49 -16.51 12.18
CA PRO A 254 0.16 -16.29 10.87
C PRO A 254 -0.84 -15.96 9.75
N VAL A 255 -1.98 -16.66 9.69
CA VAL A 255 -3.03 -16.38 8.70
C VAL A 255 -3.60 -14.96 8.88
N ASN A 256 -3.90 -14.56 10.12
CA ASN A 256 -4.38 -13.22 10.44
C ASN A 256 -3.33 -12.12 10.16
N ALA A 257 -2.05 -12.46 10.26
CA ALA A 257 -0.94 -11.59 9.89
C ALA A 257 -0.63 -11.56 8.37
N ILE A 258 -1.48 -12.24 7.56
CA ILE A 258 -1.30 -12.39 6.10
C ILE A 258 0.00 -13.17 5.74
N LYS A 259 0.46 -14.04 6.62
CA LYS A 259 1.62 -14.93 6.45
C LYS A 259 1.22 -16.38 6.21
N GLY A 260 -0.05 -16.65 5.90
CA GLY A 260 -0.55 -18.02 5.68
C GLY A 260 0.14 -18.74 4.52
N TYR A 261 0.67 -18.00 3.53
CA TYR A 261 1.42 -18.59 2.42
C TYR A 261 2.81 -19.10 2.82
N ASP A 262 3.35 -18.63 3.94
CA ASP A 262 4.68 -19.03 4.44
C ASP A 262 4.60 -20.30 5.31
N LEU A 263 3.38 -20.74 5.65
CA LEU A 263 3.18 -21.90 6.50
C LEU A 263 3.59 -23.18 5.77
N PRO A 264 4.35 -24.06 6.46
CA PRO A 264 4.70 -25.37 5.90
C PRO A 264 3.51 -26.32 5.94
N VAL A 265 3.54 -27.33 5.08
CA VAL A 265 2.47 -28.38 4.99
C VAL A 265 2.30 -29.11 6.33
N SER A 266 3.38 -29.32 7.08
CA SER A 266 3.36 -30.07 8.35
C SER A 266 2.53 -29.42 9.46
N VAL A 267 2.15 -28.13 9.35
CA VAL A 267 1.32 -27.50 10.37
C VAL A 267 -0.17 -27.77 10.21
N PHE A 268 -0.58 -28.38 9.09
CA PHE A 268 -1.95 -28.77 8.77
C PHE A 268 -2.11 -30.28 8.94
#